data_28a10e7d5d6cb1bf9d293f1318b69bdd
#
_entry.id   28a10e7d5d6cb1bf9d293f1318b69bdd
#
_cell.length_a   1.000
_cell.length_b   1.000
_cell.length_c   1.000
_cell.angle_alpha   90.00
_cell.angle_beta   90.00
_cell.angle_gamma   90.00
#
_symmetry.space_group_name_H-M   'P 1'
#
loop_
_entity.id
_entity.type
_entity.pdbx_description
1 polymer ?
#
loop_
_entity_poly.entity_id
_entity_poly.type
_entity_poly.pdbx_seq_one_letter_code
_entity_poly.pdbx_strand_id
1 'polypeptide(L)'
;INLQALVNRCARGLQREFEHRDGQFLRLYLQYCLLQHHQGISPVFNPQQSAWTQPTDEFHMAADIVHHWQRRVMQIPHPYEQHFLALLFMLLKIPNPHEEGRDRARQLHLAIVHMVDRFQQVAGCRFTDERGLHNQLYVHLSQALNRCVFEIGIDHHLPEEIHRLYPRLIRTTRTALADFEASYTLRFSDDEAAL
;
A
#
# COMPACT_ATOMS: atom_id res chain seq x y z
N ILE A 1 -9.66 26.31 7.34
CA ILE A 1 -10.03 24.88 7.43
C ILE A 1 -9.44 24.32 8.71
N ASN A 2 -10.27 23.68 9.52
CA ASN A 2 -9.79 23.00 10.74
C ASN A 2 -9.23 21.61 10.35
N LEU A 3 -7.92 21.52 10.22
CA LEU A 3 -7.24 20.30 9.79
C LEU A 3 -7.37 19.15 10.80
N GLN A 4 -7.41 19.47 12.10
CA GLN A 4 -7.62 18.43 13.13
C GLN A 4 -9.03 17.83 13.05
N ALA A 5 -10.03 18.63 12.75
CA ALA A 5 -11.38 18.12 12.52
C ALA A 5 -11.45 17.20 11.28
N LEU A 6 -10.66 17.50 10.23
CA LEU A 6 -10.54 16.62 9.06
C LEU A 6 -9.86 15.30 9.40
N VAL A 7 -8.76 15.32 10.16
CA VAL A 7 -8.09 14.09 10.63
C VAL A 7 -9.05 13.21 11.42
N ASN A 8 -9.80 13.82 12.37
CA ASN A 8 -10.79 13.08 13.16
C ASN A 8 -11.93 12.52 12.32
N ARG A 9 -12.31 13.23 11.24
CA ARG A 9 -13.31 12.74 10.29
C ARG A 9 -12.79 11.55 9.49
N CYS A 10 -11.53 11.59 9.05
CA CYS A 10 -10.86 10.48 8.38
C CYS A 10 -10.82 9.23 9.27
N ALA A 11 -10.40 9.40 10.54
CA ALA A 11 -10.35 8.30 11.50
C ALA A 11 -11.71 7.61 11.68
N ARG A 12 -12.77 8.40 11.85
CA ARG A 12 -14.14 7.87 11.99
C ARG A 12 -14.63 7.20 10.71
N GLY A 13 -14.41 7.81 9.55
CA GLY A 13 -14.89 7.28 8.27
C GLY A 13 -14.18 5.99 7.87
N LEU A 14 -12.91 5.85 8.21
CA LEU A 14 -12.11 4.65 7.97
C LEU A 14 -12.19 3.63 9.12
N GLN A 15 -12.89 3.97 10.20
CA GLN A 15 -12.97 3.13 11.42
C GLN A 15 -11.59 2.75 11.95
N ARG A 16 -10.68 3.72 11.98
CA ARG A 16 -9.28 3.56 12.41
C ARG A 16 -8.93 4.59 13.47
N GLU A 17 -8.00 4.20 14.34
CA GLU A 17 -7.26 5.13 15.18
C GLU A 17 -5.91 5.42 14.50
N PHE A 18 -5.59 6.70 14.34
CA PHE A 18 -4.26 7.10 13.90
C PHE A 18 -3.37 7.27 15.12
N GLU A 19 -2.19 6.70 15.09
CA GLU A 19 -1.15 7.03 16.05
C GLU A 19 -0.84 8.53 16.01
N HIS A 20 -0.34 9.07 17.10
CA HIS A 20 -0.06 10.52 17.20
C HIS A 20 0.82 11.02 16.03
N ARG A 21 1.84 10.25 15.69
CA ARG A 21 2.75 10.54 14.57
C ARG A 21 2.00 10.56 13.22
N ASP A 22 1.17 9.57 12.97
CA ASP A 22 0.41 9.46 11.72
C ASP A 22 -0.63 10.56 11.61
N GLY A 23 -1.29 10.91 12.71
CA GLY A 23 -2.23 12.04 12.76
C GLY A 23 -1.55 13.38 12.48
N GLN A 24 -0.35 13.61 13.00
CA GLN A 24 0.45 14.80 12.69
C GLN A 24 0.89 14.82 11.21
N PHE A 25 1.36 13.70 10.71
CA PHE A 25 1.76 13.56 9.31
C PHE A 25 0.57 13.82 8.38
N LEU A 26 -0.58 13.21 8.65
CA LEU A 26 -1.81 13.41 7.88
C LEU A 26 -2.23 14.89 7.87
N ARG A 27 -2.16 15.56 9.00
CA ARG A 27 -2.48 16.99 9.10
C ARG A 27 -1.56 17.86 8.23
N LEU A 28 -0.25 17.64 8.30
CA LEU A 28 0.73 18.34 7.48
C LEU A 28 0.52 18.08 5.99
N TYR A 29 0.23 16.84 5.67
CA TYR A 29 -0.02 16.42 4.30
C TYR A 29 -1.31 17.05 3.72
N LEU A 30 -2.39 17.08 4.48
CA LEU A 30 -3.63 17.76 4.10
C LEU A 30 -3.39 19.26 3.86
N GLN A 31 -2.57 19.89 4.70
CA GLN A 31 -2.17 21.29 4.52
C GLN A 31 -1.37 21.48 3.22
N TYR A 32 -0.44 20.59 2.94
CA TYR A 32 0.35 20.60 1.71
C TYR A 32 -0.53 20.44 0.47
N CYS A 33 -1.45 19.48 0.46
CA CYS A 33 -2.38 19.27 -0.65
C CYS A 33 -3.23 20.51 -0.94
N LEU A 34 -3.75 21.17 0.09
CA LEU A 34 -4.50 22.41 -0.05
C LEU A 34 -3.65 23.52 -0.68
N LEU A 35 -2.40 23.64 -0.25
CA LEU A 35 -1.48 24.65 -0.78
C LEU A 35 -1.16 24.40 -2.27
N GLN A 36 -0.87 23.13 -2.63
CA GLN A 36 -0.63 22.73 -4.01
C GLN A 36 -1.85 22.97 -4.89
N HIS A 37 -3.03 22.63 -4.37
CA HIS A 37 -4.29 22.88 -5.06
C HIS A 37 -4.49 24.38 -5.37
N HIS A 38 -4.22 25.26 -4.41
CA HIS A 38 -4.26 26.71 -4.61
C HIS A 38 -3.27 27.20 -5.68
N GLN A 39 -2.16 26.53 -5.83
CA GLN A 39 -1.15 26.85 -6.86
C GLN A 39 -1.46 26.22 -8.23
N GLY A 40 -2.58 25.52 -8.37
CA GLY A 40 -2.96 24.83 -9.59
C GLY A 40 -2.10 23.60 -9.90
N ILE A 41 -1.36 23.09 -8.92
CA ILE A 41 -0.53 21.88 -9.05
C ILE A 41 -1.40 20.68 -8.68
N SER A 42 -1.49 19.72 -9.60
CA SER A 42 -2.25 18.49 -9.43
C SER A 42 -1.34 17.27 -9.53
N PRO A 43 -1.58 16.21 -8.73
CA PRO A 43 -0.89 14.95 -8.91
C PRO A 43 -1.26 14.31 -10.24
N VAL A 44 -0.37 13.48 -10.77
CA VAL A 44 -0.58 12.73 -12.01
C VAL A 44 -0.44 11.24 -11.71
N PHE A 45 -1.43 10.45 -12.09
CA PHE A 45 -1.44 9.00 -11.95
C PHE A 45 -1.61 8.31 -13.30
N ASN A 46 -0.98 7.16 -13.46
CA ASN A 46 -1.22 6.29 -14.60
C ASN A 46 -2.53 5.47 -14.39
N PRO A 47 -3.08 4.84 -15.45
CA PRO A 47 -4.33 4.07 -15.34
C PRO A 47 -4.26 2.91 -14.34
N GLN A 48 -3.12 2.25 -14.18
CA GLN A 48 -2.94 1.18 -13.21
C GLN A 48 -3.05 1.69 -11.78
N GLN A 49 -2.42 2.82 -11.47
CA GLN A 49 -2.47 3.47 -10.16
C GLN A 49 -3.89 3.92 -9.81
N SER A 50 -4.60 4.53 -10.76
CA SER A 50 -6.00 4.93 -10.58
C SER A 50 -6.91 3.73 -10.34
N ALA A 51 -6.75 2.65 -11.10
CA ALA A 51 -7.51 1.41 -10.92
C ALA A 51 -7.18 0.70 -9.59
N TRP A 52 -5.98 0.88 -9.08
CA TRP A 52 -5.54 0.31 -7.80
C TRP A 52 -6.21 0.95 -6.59
N THR A 53 -6.42 2.27 -6.60
CA THR A 53 -7.06 3.02 -5.52
C THR A 53 -8.59 2.97 -5.56
N GLN A 54 -9.19 3.00 -6.74
CA GLN A 54 -10.62 3.21 -6.95
C GLN A 54 -11.55 2.24 -6.19
N PRO A 55 -11.27 0.92 -6.08
CA PRO A 55 -12.16 -0.02 -5.37
C PRO A 55 -11.95 -0.04 -3.85
N THR A 56 -11.23 0.91 -3.27
CA THR A 56 -10.88 0.93 -1.85
C THR A 56 -11.82 1.82 -1.03
N ASP A 57 -11.99 1.52 0.27
CA ASP A 57 -12.71 2.39 1.21
C ASP A 57 -11.96 3.71 1.41
N GLU A 58 -10.66 3.66 1.31
CA GLU A 58 -9.78 4.83 1.35
C GLU A 58 -10.14 5.82 0.24
N PHE A 59 -10.44 5.33 -0.96
CA PHE A 59 -10.88 6.17 -2.07
C PHE A 59 -12.24 6.82 -1.80
N HIS A 60 -13.18 6.08 -1.23
CA HIS A 60 -14.49 6.61 -0.87
C HIS A 60 -14.38 7.65 0.26
N MET A 61 -13.54 7.41 1.26
CA MET A 61 -13.28 8.39 2.31
C MET A 61 -12.58 9.65 1.77
N ALA A 62 -11.66 9.48 0.82
CA ALA A 62 -11.01 10.59 0.15
C ALA A 62 -12.02 11.50 -0.59
N ALA A 63 -13.07 10.94 -1.18
CA ALA A 63 -14.14 11.71 -1.80
C ALA A 63 -14.81 12.68 -0.82
N ASP A 64 -15.04 12.27 0.41
CA ASP A 64 -15.63 13.10 1.45
C ASP A 64 -14.74 14.31 1.79
N ILE A 65 -13.43 14.12 1.81
CA ILE A 65 -12.46 15.20 2.07
C ILE A 65 -12.42 16.17 0.90
N VAL A 66 -12.33 15.66 -0.33
CA VAL A 66 -12.34 16.47 -1.55
C VAL A 66 -13.63 17.30 -1.65
N HIS A 67 -14.78 16.69 -1.38
CA HIS A 67 -16.08 17.39 -1.32
C HIS A 67 -16.10 18.49 -0.25
N HIS A 68 -15.52 18.22 0.91
CA HIS A 68 -15.41 19.22 1.97
C HIS A 68 -14.54 20.41 1.53
N TRP A 69 -13.42 20.17 0.88
CA TRP A 69 -12.57 21.23 0.32
C TRP A 69 -13.29 22.04 -0.74
N GLN A 70 -13.94 21.38 -1.71
CA GLN A 70 -14.68 22.04 -2.76
C GLN A 70 -15.69 23.07 -2.20
N ARG A 71 -16.42 22.69 -1.16
CA ARG A 71 -17.40 23.61 -0.51
C ARG A 71 -16.76 24.75 0.24
N ARG A 72 -15.53 24.60 0.74
CA ARG A 72 -14.83 25.59 1.57
C ARG A 72 -13.93 26.52 0.76
N VAL A 73 -13.34 26.02 -0.29
CA VAL A 73 -12.35 26.74 -1.09
C VAL A 73 -12.96 27.28 -2.39
N MET A 74 -14.16 26.85 -2.72
CA MET A 74 -14.91 27.25 -3.93
C MET A 74 -14.15 26.95 -5.25
N GLN A 75 -13.25 26.01 -5.22
CA GLN A 75 -12.52 25.52 -6.38
C GLN A 75 -12.86 24.04 -6.61
N ILE A 76 -12.93 23.62 -7.87
CA ILE A 76 -13.15 22.21 -8.22
C ILE A 76 -11.80 21.51 -8.14
N PRO A 77 -11.59 20.57 -7.20
CA PRO A 77 -10.36 19.80 -7.12
C PRO A 77 -10.15 18.96 -8.39
N HIS A 78 -8.89 18.76 -8.75
CA HIS A 78 -8.55 17.84 -9.83
C HIS A 78 -8.97 16.40 -9.44
N PRO A 79 -9.48 15.58 -10.38
CA PRO A 79 -9.91 14.20 -10.07
C PRO A 79 -8.84 13.34 -9.39
N TYR A 80 -7.57 13.56 -9.68
CA TYR A 80 -6.46 12.81 -9.05
C TYR A 80 -6.20 13.16 -7.58
N GLU A 81 -6.73 14.27 -7.06
CA GLU A 81 -6.62 14.57 -5.62
C GLU A 81 -7.27 13.48 -4.75
N GLN A 82 -8.39 12.94 -5.19
CA GLN A 82 -9.05 11.84 -4.50
C GLN A 82 -8.18 10.58 -4.48
N HIS A 83 -7.57 10.23 -5.60
CA HIS A 83 -6.66 9.08 -5.70
C HIS A 83 -5.43 9.28 -4.82
N PHE A 84 -4.88 10.49 -4.76
CA PHE A 84 -3.69 10.79 -3.98
C PHE A 84 -3.95 10.71 -2.47
N LEU A 85 -5.08 11.21 -2.01
CA LEU A 85 -5.53 11.04 -0.62
C LEU A 85 -5.81 9.58 -0.28
N ALA A 86 -6.43 8.83 -1.19
CA ALA A 86 -6.65 7.40 -1.02
C ALA A 86 -5.34 6.64 -0.84
N LEU A 87 -4.34 6.93 -1.67
CA LEU A 87 -2.99 6.36 -1.54
C LEU A 87 -2.41 6.62 -0.15
N LEU A 88 -2.50 7.86 0.35
CA LEU A 88 -2.01 8.19 1.68
C LEU A 88 -2.68 7.35 2.76
N PHE A 89 -4.01 7.24 2.74
CA PHE A 89 -4.75 6.42 3.69
C PHE A 89 -4.39 4.93 3.60
N MET A 90 -4.12 4.43 2.39
CA MET A 90 -3.65 3.06 2.18
C MET A 90 -2.26 2.82 2.77
N LEU A 91 -1.34 3.79 2.64
CA LEU A 91 0.01 3.71 3.20
C LEU A 91 0.03 3.79 4.73
N LEU A 92 -0.93 4.48 5.33
CA LEU A 92 -1.09 4.58 6.78
C LEU A 92 -1.88 3.40 7.38
N LYS A 93 -2.46 2.53 6.56
CA LYS A 93 -3.17 1.34 7.02
C LYS A 93 -2.18 0.28 7.50
N ILE A 94 -2.42 -0.27 8.71
CA ILE A 94 -1.79 -1.51 9.16
C ILE A 94 -2.59 -2.67 8.58
N PRO A 95 -2.02 -3.49 7.67
CA PRO A 95 -2.72 -4.61 7.08
C PRO A 95 -3.12 -5.66 8.13
N ASN A 96 -4.35 -6.15 8.06
CA ASN A 96 -4.84 -7.19 8.96
C ASN A 96 -5.02 -8.51 8.18
N PRO A 97 -4.22 -9.56 8.43
CA PRO A 97 -4.33 -10.84 7.74
C PRO A 97 -5.64 -11.58 8.03
N HIS A 98 -6.38 -11.17 9.05
CA HIS A 98 -7.68 -11.75 9.42
C HIS A 98 -8.88 -10.95 8.93
N GLU A 99 -8.65 -9.94 8.07
CA GLU A 99 -9.73 -9.14 7.47
C GLU A 99 -10.56 -10.02 6.53
N GLU A 100 -11.83 -10.24 6.89
CA GLU A 100 -12.75 -11.06 6.11
C GLU A 100 -13.50 -10.24 5.06
N GLY A 101 -13.90 -10.90 3.97
CA GLY A 101 -14.98 -10.46 3.11
C GLY A 101 -14.61 -9.62 1.90
N ARG A 102 -13.33 -9.28 1.66
CA ARG A 102 -12.92 -8.50 0.48
C ARG A 102 -12.21 -9.39 -0.55
N ASP A 103 -12.58 -9.24 -1.80
CA ASP A 103 -11.99 -10.00 -2.91
C ASP A 103 -10.47 -9.79 -3.00
N ARG A 104 -10.01 -8.57 -2.76
CA ARG A 104 -8.57 -8.23 -2.76
C ARG A 104 -7.79 -8.96 -1.67
N ALA A 105 -8.33 -9.04 -0.44
CA ALA A 105 -7.70 -9.77 0.66
C ALA A 105 -7.66 -11.27 0.36
N ARG A 106 -8.73 -11.83 -0.17
CA ARG A 106 -8.81 -13.24 -0.58
C ARG A 106 -7.82 -13.56 -1.70
N GLN A 107 -7.74 -12.69 -2.71
CA GLN A 107 -6.77 -12.84 -3.81
C GLN A 107 -5.33 -12.83 -3.30
N LEU A 108 -5.01 -11.92 -2.37
CA LEU A 108 -3.68 -11.85 -1.76
C LEU A 108 -3.35 -13.11 -0.95
N HIS A 109 -4.28 -13.60 -0.15
CA HIS A 109 -4.09 -14.85 0.61
C HIS A 109 -3.81 -16.05 -0.32
N LEU A 110 -4.58 -16.21 -1.38
CA LEU A 110 -4.35 -17.27 -2.37
C LEU A 110 -3.00 -17.14 -3.05
N ALA A 111 -2.61 -15.94 -3.47
CA ALA A 111 -1.32 -15.68 -4.09
C ALA A 111 -0.15 -16.01 -3.15
N ILE A 112 -0.29 -15.70 -1.85
CA ILE A 112 0.71 -16.05 -0.83
C ILE A 112 0.82 -17.55 -0.66
N VAL A 113 -0.30 -18.27 -0.57
CA VAL A 113 -0.29 -19.75 -0.46
C VAL A 113 0.47 -20.37 -1.63
N HIS A 114 0.15 -19.97 -2.85
CA HIS A 114 0.84 -20.45 -4.05
C HIS A 114 2.34 -20.12 -4.04
N MET A 115 2.70 -18.92 -3.62
CA MET A 115 4.09 -18.48 -3.54
C MET A 115 4.88 -19.29 -2.51
N VAL A 116 4.31 -19.53 -1.32
CA VAL A 116 4.96 -20.34 -0.27
C VAL A 116 5.11 -21.79 -0.72
N ASP A 117 4.09 -22.39 -1.33
CA ASP A 117 4.15 -23.75 -1.87
C ASP A 117 5.24 -23.85 -2.95
N ARG A 118 5.31 -22.88 -3.83
CA ARG A 118 6.35 -22.81 -4.87
C ARG A 118 7.75 -22.71 -4.29
N PHE A 119 7.92 -21.87 -3.28
CA PHE A 119 9.19 -21.73 -2.56
C PHE A 119 9.62 -23.08 -1.95
N GLN A 120 8.73 -23.74 -1.22
CA GLN A 120 9.00 -25.03 -0.59
C GLN A 120 9.39 -26.10 -1.62
N GLN A 121 8.73 -26.14 -2.77
CA GLN A 121 9.06 -27.06 -3.86
C GLN A 121 10.47 -26.81 -4.42
N VAL A 122 10.79 -25.55 -4.73
CA VAL A 122 12.09 -25.16 -5.31
C VAL A 122 13.24 -25.32 -4.31
N ALA A 123 13.00 -24.97 -3.05
CA ALA A 123 13.99 -25.09 -1.98
C ALA A 123 14.17 -26.52 -1.46
N GLY A 124 13.20 -27.41 -1.73
CA GLY A 124 13.19 -28.77 -1.16
C GLY A 124 13.02 -28.79 0.37
N CYS A 125 12.31 -27.82 0.92
CA CYS A 125 12.08 -27.69 2.37
C CYS A 125 10.59 -27.57 2.70
N ARG A 126 10.27 -27.68 3.99
CA ARG A 126 8.94 -27.43 4.52
C ARG A 126 9.04 -26.48 5.71
N PHE A 127 8.16 -25.49 5.76
CA PHE A 127 8.04 -24.62 6.91
C PHE A 127 7.26 -25.31 8.02
N THR A 128 7.67 -25.09 9.27
CA THR A 128 7.00 -25.67 10.45
C THR A 128 5.77 -24.87 10.87
N ASP A 129 5.76 -23.56 10.63
CA ASP A 129 4.63 -22.66 10.90
C ASP A 129 4.23 -21.93 9.62
N GLU A 130 3.58 -22.63 8.71
CA GLU A 130 3.09 -22.02 7.48
C GLU A 130 2.07 -20.92 7.72
N ARG A 131 1.19 -21.09 8.73
CA ARG A 131 0.15 -20.10 9.02
C ARG A 131 0.75 -18.79 9.53
N GLY A 132 1.71 -18.85 10.44
CA GLY A 132 2.42 -17.68 10.92
C GLY A 132 3.16 -16.97 9.79
N LEU A 133 3.81 -17.74 8.91
CA LEU A 133 4.49 -17.22 7.73
C LEU A 133 3.51 -16.54 6.77
N HIS A 134 2.36 -17.16 6.47
CA HIS A 134 1.33 -16.55 5.61
C HIS A 134 0.83 -15.22 6.17
N ASN A 135 0.61 -15.12 7.49
CA ASN A 135 0.16 -13.88 8.12
C ASN A 135 1.23 -12.78 8.04
N GLN A 136 2.50 -13.10 8.27
CA GLN A 136 3.61 -12.16 8.13
C GLN A 136 3.77 -11.68 6.68
N LEU A 137 3.72 -12.60 5.73
CA LEU A 137 3.79 -12.28 4.31
C LEU A 137 2.60 -11.44 3.85
N TYR A 138 1.40 -11.68 4.39
CA TYR A 138 0.23 -10.85 4.08
C TYR A 138 0.46 -9.38 4.46
N VAL A 139 0.93 -9.12 5.67
CA VAL A 139 1.24 -7.76 6.13
C VAL A 139 2.32 -7.12 5.26
N HIS A 140 3.41 -7.83 5.02
CA HIS A 140 4.52 -7.35 4.23
C HIS A 140 4.14 -7.07 2.77
N LEU A 141 3.53 -8.04 2.10
CA LEU A 141 3.19 -7.95 0.69
C LEU A 141 2.03 -6.97 0.41
N SER A 142 1.09 -6.79 1.35
CA SER A 142 0.08 -5.73 1.23
C SER A 142 0.72 -4.35 1.08
N GLN A 143 1.74 -4.07 1.86
CA GLN A 143 2.48 -2.80 1.81
C GLN A 143 3.41 -2.73 0.59
N ALA A 144 4.09 -3.83 0.27
CA ALA A 144 4.97 -3.92 -0.88
C ALA A 144 4.23 -3.70 -2.21
N LEU A 145 3.02 -4.24 -2.34
CA LEU A 145 2.16 -4.01 -3.52
C LEU A 145 1.83 -2.53 -3.70
N ASN A 146 1.46 -1.82 -2.63
CA ASN A 146 1.19 -0.38 -2.70
C ASN A 146 2.45 0.39 -3.13
N ARG A 147 3.60 0.09 -2.55
CA ARG A 147 4.87 0.74 -2.94
C ARG A 147 5.22 0.47 -4.40
N CYS A 148 5.04 -0.77 -4.84
CA CYS A 148 5.36 -1.16 -6.21
C CYS A 148 4.46 -0.44 -7.23
N VAL A 149 3.15 -0.41 -7.01
CA VAL A 149 2.19 0.26 -7.91
C VAL A 149 2.45 1.75 -8.02
N PHE A 150 2.83 2.39 -6.91
CA PHE A 150 3.08 3.84 -6.87
C PHE A 150 4.56 4.21 -6.99
N GLU A 151 5.43 3.25 -7.30
CA GLU A 151 6.88 3.46 -7.51
C GLU A 151 7.57 4.14 -6.32
N ILE A 152 7.13 3.78 -5.10
CA ILE A 152 7.72 4.26 -3.86
C ILE A 152 8.90 3.37 -3.51
N GLY A 153 10.10 3.95 -3.50
CA GLY A 153 11.33 3.25 -3.14
C GLY A 153 11.41 2.91 -1.65
N ILE A 154 12.26 1.94 -1.34
CA ILE A 154 12.62 1.59 0.03
C ILE A 154 14.00 2.12 0.31
N ASP A 155 14.16 2.82 1.44
CA ASP A 155 15.47 3.26 1.93
C ASP A 155 16.01 2.25 2.94
N HIS A 156 16.63 1.18 2.43
CA HIS A 156 17.26 0.14 3.22
C HIS A 156 18.65 -0.23 2.71
N HIS A 157 19.61 -0.30 3.61
CA HIS A 157 20.98 -0.76 3.32
C HIS A 157 21.17 -2.28 3.41
N LEU A 158 20.16 -3.02 3.88
CA LEU A 158 20.19 -4.49 4.04
C LEU A 158 20.24 -5.31 2.74
N PRO A 159 19.63 -4.90 1.61
CA PRO A 159 19.52 -5.75 0.43
C PRO A 159 20.86 -6.19 -0.16
N GLU A 160 21.87 -5.33 -0.18
CA GLU A 160 23.18 -5.67 -0.74
C GLU A 160 23.89 -6.77 0.08
N GLU A 161 23.78 -6.70 1.41
CA GLU A 161 24.35 -7.72 2.30
C GLU A 161 23.62 -9.06 2.14
N ILE A 162 22.30 -9.05 2.04
CA ILE A 162 21.50 -10.26 1.84
C ILE A 162 21.85 -10.91 0.49
N HIS A 163 21.94 -10.14 -0.58
CA HIS A 163 22.35 -10.63 -1.90
C HIS A 163 23.74 -11.28 -1.88
N ARG A 164 24.67 -10.69 -1.14
CA ARG A 164 26.04 -11.21 -1.00
C ARG A 164 26.10 -12.48 -0.16
N LEU A 165 25.39 -12.51 0.97
CA LEU A 165 25.45 -13.60 1.95
C LEU A 165 24.57 -14.78 1.58
N TYR A 166 23.43 -14.52 0.92
CA TYR A 166 22.41 -15.52 0.62
C TYR A 166 21.97 -15.54 -0.85
N PRO A 167 22.89 -15.61 -1.82
CA PRO A 167 22.54 -15.52 -3.24
C PRO A 167 21.61 -16.65 -3.71
N ARG A 168 21.70 -17.83 -3.09
CA ARG A 168 20.86 -18.97 -3.38
C ARG A 168 19.41 -18.75 -2.88
N LEU A 169 19.27 -18.18 -1.68
CA LEU A 169 17.97 -17.81 -1.12
C LEU A 169 17.26 -16.79 -2.01
N ILE A 170 17.96 -15.75 -2.42
CA ILE A 170 17.43 -14.72 -3.32
C ILE A 170 16.93 -15.31 -4.64
N ARG A 171 17.68 -16.23 -5.26
CA ARG A 171 17.25 -16.91 -6.49
C ARG A 171 15.99 -17.73 -6.28
N THR A 172 15.90 -18.48 -5.18
CA THR A 172 14.71 -19.24 -4.82
C THR A 172 13.50 -18.35 -4.60
N THR A 173 13.69 -17.25 -3.85
CA THR A 173 12.64 -16.25 -3.62
C THR A 173 12.17 -15.63 -4.94
N ARG A 174 13.09 -15.23 -5.82
CA ARG A 174 12.72 -14.71 -7.15
C ARG A 174 11.91 -15.70 -7.98
N THR A 175 12.25 -16.98 -7.93
CA THR A 175 11.49 -18.04 -8.63
C THR A 175 10.09 -18.17 -8.04
N ALA A 176 9.96 -18.14 -6.72
CA ALA A 176 8.66 -18.20 -6.05
C ALA A 176 7.79 -16.96 -6.27
N LEU A 177 8.41 -15.78 -6.37
CA LEU A 177 7.72 -14.51 -6.63
C LEU A 177 7.20 -14.38 -8.07
N ALA A 178 7.77 -15.09 -9.04
CA ALA A 178 7.44 -14.90 -10.46
C ALA A 178 5.94 -15.04 -10.75
N ASP A 179 5.30 -16.06 -10.21
CA ASP A 179 3.87 -16.31 -10.40
C ASP A 179 3.02 -15.24 -9.65
N PHE A 180 3.46 -14.84 -8.48
CA PHE A 180 2.85 -13.75 -7.70
C PHE A 180 2.90 -12.43 -8.48
N GLU A 181 4.06 -12.04 -8.98
CA GLU A 181 4.26 -10.83 -9.78
C GLU A 181 3.39 -10.86 -11.05
N ALA A 182 3.30 -12.01 -11.73
CA ALA A 182 2.47 -12.19 -12.91
C ALA A 182 0.98 -12.00 -12.60
N SER A 183 0.48 -12.50 -11.47
CA SER A 183 -0.92 -12.38 -11.05
C SER A 183 -1.34 -10.93 -10.77
N TYR A 184 -0.41 -10.06 -10.41
CA TYR A 184 -0.64 -8.64 -10.18
C TYR A 184 -0.16 -7.73 -11.33
N THR A 185 0.40 -8.30 -12.39
CA THR A 185 0.96 -7.55 -13.53
C THR A 185 1.97 -6.47 -13.08
N LEU A 186 2.87 -6.87 -12.19
CA LEU A 186 3.92 -6.02 -11.64
C LEU A 186 5.22 -6.79 -11.46
N ARG A 187 6.30 -6.08 -11.13
CA ARG A 187 7.58 -6.66 -10.76
C ARG A 187 8.15 -5.92 -9.56
N PHE A 188 8.50 -6.65 -8.51
CA PHE A 188 9.20 -6.08 -7.36
C PHE A 188 10.63 -5.72 -7.74
N SER A 189 11.13 -4.63 -7.14
CA SER A 189 12.55 -4.30 -7.18
C SER A 189 13.38 -5.40 -6.50
N ASP A 190 14.69 -5.38 -6.74
CA ASP A 190 15.59 -6.32 -6.05
C ASP A 190 15.61 -6.08 -4.54
N ASP A 191 15.43 -4.84 -4.12
CA ASP A 191 15.34 -4.45 -2.71
C ASP A 191 14.08 -5.01 -2.04
N GLU A 192 12.91 -4.91 -2.69
CA GLU A 192 11.67 -5.52 -2.18
C GLU A 192 11.74 -7.04 -2.13
N ALA A 193 12.38 -7.67 -3.10
CA ALA A 193 12.51 -9.13 -3.13
C ALA A 193 13.52 -9.65 -2.07
N ALA A 194 14.36 -8.81 -1.53
CA ALA A 194 15.34 -9.15 -0.50
C ALA A 194 14.80 -8.96 0.92
N LEU A 195 13.72 -8.21 1.09
CA LEU A 195 13.04 -8.01 2.37
C LEU A 195 12.14 -9.19 2.72
#